data_139b4913dd7cecf1ebc1b6960ea448e7
#
_entry.id   139b4913dd7cecf1ebc1b6960ea448e7
#
_cell.length_a   1.000
_cell.length_b   1.000
_cell.length_c   1.000
_cell.angle_alpha   90.00
_cell.angle_beta   90.00
_cell.angle_gamma   90.00
#
_symmetry.space_group_name_H-M   'P 1'
#
loop_
_entity.id
_entity.type
_entity.pdbx_description
1 polymer ?
#
loop_
_entity_poly.entity_id
_entity_poly.type
_entity_poly.pdbx_seq_one_letter_code
_entity_poly.pdbx_strand_id
1 'polypeptide(L)'
;MITSNNDFTHDLEFGQMGEKTIARILELDYAKAEVKTERGDYDNNKSWVNTGNVAIEIECSDKPSGLKHTQADYWIHNFAINGIIMNTFIAPVPVLKELINSIPEEKRKVVNGGDNNAAKMVLVPTEYLFNPFNISRAHKAVYGDFMATKCCVCNIEVLYLGDYLNTPDNCSDECKDKDEEANGTYSLPW
;
A
#
# COMPACT_ATOMS: atom_id res chain seq x y z
N MET A 1 12.31 -12.10 -30.51
CA MET A 1 13.19 -11.37 -29.58
C MET A 1 12.53 -10.05 -29.32
N ILE A 2 11.90 -9.89 -28.15
CA ILE A 2 11.39 -8.58 -27.70
C ILE A 2 12.61 -7.92 -27.05
N THR A 3 13.19 -6.95 -27.74
CA THR A 3 14.20 -6.08 -27.15
C THR A 3 13.55 -5.37 -25.98
N SER A 4 14.12 -5.47 -24.78
CA SER A 4 13.71 -4.65 -23.65
C SER A 4 13.94 -3.18 -24.03
N ASN A 5 12.88 -2.48 -24.34
CA ASN A 5 12.96 -1.05 -24.63
C ASN A 5 13.11 -0.34 -23.29
N ASN A 6 14.32 0.01 -22.90
CA ASN A 6 14.61 0.86 -21.73
C ASN A 6 14.33 2.33 -22.10
N ASP A 7 13.13 2.62 -22.62
CA ASP A 7 12.74 3.95 -22.96
C ASP A 7 11.99 4.56 -21.77
N PHE A 8 12.62 5.54 -21.13
CA PHE A 8 12.04 6.28 -19.99
C PHE A 8 10.64 6.86 -20.32
N THR A 9 10.43 7.31 -21.57
CA THR A 9 9.15 7.84 -22.00
C THR A 9 8.05 6.78 -21.93
N HIS A 10 8.34 5.58 -22.40
CA HIS A 10 7.40 4.46 -22.37
C HIS A 10 7.12 4.01 -20.92
N ASP A 11 8.13 4.00 -20.06
CA ASP A 11 7.99 3.66 -18.65
C ASP A 11 7.17 4.70 -17.89
N LEU A 12 7.33 5.97 -18.23
CA LEU A 12 6.55 7.08 -17.68
C LEU A 12 5.06 6.98 -18.07
N GLU A 13 4.77 6.75 -19.34
CA GLU A 13 3.40 6.58 -19.84
C GLU A 13 2.70 5.41 -19.15
N PHE A 14 3.40 4.30 -18.97
CA PHE A 14 2.88 3.12 -18.28
C PHE A 14 2.61 3.39 -16.79
N GLY A 15 3.49 4.11 -16.12
CA GLY A 15 3.31 4.56 -14.75
C GLY A 15 2.08 5.45 -14.58
N GLN A 16 1.93 6.46 -15.44
CA GLN A 16 0.79 7.39 -15.42
C GLN A 16 -0.55 6.69 -15.69
N MET A 17 -0.57 5.63 -16.51
CA MET A 17 -1.77 4.82 -16.72
C MET A 17 -2.21 4.14 -15.41
N GLY A 18 -1.26 3.59 -14.65
CA GLY A 18 -1.51 3.00 -13.34
C GLY A 18 -2.08 4.01 -12.34
N GLU A 19 -1.47 5.19 -12.27
CA GLU A 19 -1.91 6.28 -11.39
C GLU A 19 -3.36 6.71 -11.67
N LYS A 20 -3.70 6.93 -12.93
CA LYS A 20 -5.06 7.30 -13.34
C LYS A 20 -6.09 6.23 -12.99
N THR A 21 -5.72 4.96 -13.13
CA THR A 21 -6.60 3.83 -12.79
C THR A 21 -6.91 3.82 -11.30
N ILE A 22 -5.88 3.96 -10.47
CA ILE A 22 -6.05 3.93 -9.02
C ILE A 22 -6.73 5.19 -8.49
N ALA A 23 -6.39 6.37 -9.01
CA ALA A 23 -7.07 7.62 -8.63
C ALA A 23 -8.59 7.54 -8.84
N ARG A 24 -9.02 6.90 -9.94
CA ARG A 24 -10.44 6.64 -10.21
C ARG A 24 -11.08 5.68 -9.20
N ILE A 25 -10.34 4.66 -8.76
CA ILE A 25 -10.86 3.64 -7.84
C ILE A 25 -11.03 4.22 -6.43
N LEU A 26 -10.12 5.08 -6.01
CA LEU A 26 -10.02 5.51 -4.61
C LEU A 26 -10.64 6.87 -4.35
N GLU A 27 -10.94 7.69 -5.40
CA GLU A 27 -11.44 9.07 -5.25
C GLU A 27 -10.71 9.83 -4.11
N LEU A 28 -9.35 9.72 -4.11
CA LEU A 28 -8.53 10.26 -3.03
C LEU A 28 -8.48 11.79 -3.10
N ASP A 29 -9.42 12.47 -2.46
CA ASP A 29 -9.44 13.92 -2.41
C ASP A 29 -8.34 14.50 -1.51
N TYR A 30 -7.87 13.77 -0.49
CA TYR A 30 -6.98 14.29 0.54
C TYR A 30 -5.72 13.45 0.82
N ALA A 31 -5.70 12.15 0.50
CA ALA A 31 -4.56 11.29 0.76
C ALA A 31 -3.55 11.31 -0.40
N LYS A 32 -2.25 11.30 -0.07
CA LYS A 32 -1.18 11.18 -1.05
C LYS A 32 -0.85 9.71 -1.29
N ALA A 33 -0.75 9.31 -2.55
CA ALA A 33 -0.36 7.96 -2.94
C ALA A 33 0.95 7.94 -3.71
N GLU A 34 1.84 7.03 -3.35
CA GLU A 34 2.99 6.63 -4.15
C GLU A 34 2.59 5.41 -4.96
N VAL A 35 2.56 5.54 -6.28
CA VAL A 35 2.14 4.46 -7.18
C VAL A 35 3.34 3.87 -7.89
N LYS A 36 3.50 2.56 -7.80
CA LYS A 36 4.50 1.79 -8.54
C LYS A 36 3.83 0.73 -9.40
N THR A 37 4.37 0.51 -10.59
CA THR A 37 3.89 -0.55 -11.46
C THR A 37 5.06 -1.45 -11.84
N GLU A 38 4.99 -2.68 -11.38
CA GLU A 38 5.99 -3.71 -11.68
C GLU A 38 5.54 -4.55 -12.86
N ARG A 39 6.42 -4.66 -13.87
CA ARG A 39 6.14 -5.44 -15.07
C ARG A 39 6.47 -6.90 -14.83
N GLY A 40 5.55 -7.75 -15.18
CA GLY A 40 5.72 -9.19 -15.24
C GLY A 40 5.90 -9.65 -16.68
N ASP A 41 6.80 -10.62 -16.86
CA ASP A 41 7.05 -11.28 -18.12
C ASP A 41 7.42 -12.73 -17.84
N TYR A 42 6.68 -13.68 -18.42
CA TYR A 42 6.92 -15.11 -18.22
C TYR A 42 8.27 -15.58 -18.82
N ASP A 43 8.75 -14.87 -19.83
CA ASP A 43 10.01 -15.20 -20.50
C ASP A 43 11.23 -14.57 -19.77
N ASN A 44 10.99 -13.69 -18.79
CA ASN A 44 12.03 -13.02 -18.02
C ASN A 44 12.15 -13.63 -16.63
N ASN A 45 13.21 -14.39 -16.39
CA ASN A 45 13.49 -15.05 -15.11
C ASN A 45 13.69 -14.09 -13.92
N LYS A 46 13.82 -12.79 -14.14
CA LYS A 46 13.93 -11.76 -13.10
C LYS A 46 12.57 -11.11 -12.79
N SER A 47 11.55 -11.39 -13.57
CA SER A 47 10.20 -10.89 -13.36
C SER A 47 9.59 -11.39 -12.05
N TRP A 48 8.73 -10.60 -11.42
CA TRP A 48 8.00 -10.97 -10.21
C TRP A 48 7.22 -12.27 -10.38
N VAL A 49 6.70 -12.54 -11.57
CA VAL A 49 5.97 -13.77 -11.90
C VAL A 49 6.84 -15.01 -11.71
N ASN A 50 8.10 -14.93 -12.10
CA ASN A 50 9.02 -16.07 -12.08
C ASN A 50 9.81 -16.17 -10.77
N THR A 51 10.07 -15.04 -10.12
CA THR A 51 10.86 -15.01 -8.88
C THR A 51 10.02 -15.15 -7.61
N GLY A 52 8.71 -14.86 -7.69
CA GLY A 52 7.86 -14.77 -6.53
C GLY A 52 8.22 -13.61 -5.58
N ASN A 53 8.99 -12.62 -6.06
CA ASN A 53 9.40 -11.47 -5.27
C ASN A 53 8.94 -10.16 -5.90
N VAL A 54 8.59 -9.21 -5.05
CA VAL A 54 8.27 -7.84 -5.41
C VAL A 54 9.48 -6.97 -5.13
N ALA A 55 9.85 -6.10 -6.07
CA ALA A 55 10.97 -5.20 -5.93
C ALA A 55 10.51 -3.84 -5.39
N ILE A 56 10.87 -3.51 -4.16
CA ILE A 56 10.55 -2.23 -3.52
C ILE A 56 11.80 -1.36 -3.49
N GLU A 57 11.77 -0.26 -4.23
CA GLU A 57 12.88 0.71 -4.27
C GLU A 57 13.04 1.40 -2.92
N ILE A 58 14.30 1.48 -2.46
CA ILE A 58 14.69 2.13 -1.21
C ILE A 58 15.75 3.20 -1.39
N GLU A 59 16.49 3.18 -2.50
CA GLU A 59 17.57 4.10 -2.78
C GLU A 59 17.77 4.22 -4.28
N CYS A 60 18.12 5.41 -4.78
CA CYS A 60 18.50 5.64 -6.17
C CYS A 60 19.68 6.63 -6.22
N SER A 61 20.73 6.27 -6.98
CA SER A 61 21.95 7.08 -7.10
C SER A 61 22.54 7.49 -5.74
N ASP A 62 22.66 6.51 -4.83
CA ASP A 62 23.17 6.65 -3.46
C ASP A 62 22.36 7.64 -2.56
N LYS A 63 21.12 7.94 -2.93
CA LYS A 63 20.21 8.78 -2.13
C LYS A 63 18.97 7.97 -1.75
N PRO A 64 18.40 8.19 -0.54
CA PRO A 64 17.12 7.61 -0.18
C PRO A 64 16.06 7.92 -1.25
N SER A 65 15.35 6.89 -1.69
CA SER A 65 14.33 6.97 -2.73
C SER A 65 13.21 5.98 -2.44
N GLY A 66 12.18 5.98 -3.26
CA GLY A 66 11.07 5.07 -3.14
C GLY A 66 10.52 5.03 -1.71
N LEU A 67 10.38 3.85 -1.14
CA LEU A 67 9.77 3.66 0.17
C LEU A 67 10.51 4.38 1.32
N LYS A 68 11.81 4.57 1.25
CA LYS A 68 12.56 5.31 2.29
C LYS A 68 12.30 6.80 2.29
N HIS A 69 11.98 7.39 1.14
CA HIS A 69 11.88 8.84 0.97
C HIS A 69 10.45 9.34 0.78
N THR A 70 9.52 8.49 0.40
CA THR A 70 8.15 8.89 0.10
C THR A 70 7.49 9.63 1.26
N GLN A 71 6.74 10.68 0.89
CA GLN A 71 5.87 11.46 1.78
C GLN A 71 4.39 11.12 1.56
N ALA A 72 4.13 10.01 0.88
CA ALA A 72 2.79 9.51 0.64
C ALA A 72 2.23 8.83 1.89
N ASP A 73 0.91 8.89 2.02
CA ASP A 73 0.16 8.19 3.07
C ASP A 73 0.01 6.70 2.71
N TYR A 74 -0.19 6.43 1.41
CA TYR A 74 -0.39 5.09 0.88
C TYR A 74 0.63 4.74 -0.19
N TRP A 75 1.05 3.49 -0.16
CA TRP A 75 1.80 2.82 -1.22
C TRP A 75 0.87 1.96 -2.03
N ILE A 76 0.84 2.18 -3.34
CA ILE A 76 0.04 1.42 -4.29
C ILE A 76 1.00 0.71 -5.25
N HIS A 77 0.94 -0.61 -5.28
CA HIS A 77 1.80 -1.43 -6.12
C HIS A 77 0.97 -2.25 -7.11
N ASN A 78 1.09 -1.90 -8.37
CA ASN A 78 0.43 -2.60 -9.47
C ASN A 78 1.32 -3.72 -9.98
N PHE A 79 0.73 -4.88 -10.18
CA PHE A 79 1.34 -6.04 -10.82
C PHE A 79 0.80 -6.18 -12.23
N ALA A 80 1.64 -5.92 -13.23
CA ALA A 80 1.23 -5.96 -14.62
C ALA A 80 1.89 -7.11 -15.38
N ILE A 81 1.16 -7.71 -16.31
CA ILE A 81 1.68 -8.69 -17.29
C ILE A 81 1.27 -8.20 -18.66
N ASN A 82 2.22 -8.11 -19.58
CA ASN A 82 1.98 -7.66 -20.97
C ASN A 82 1.21 -6.33 -21.05
N GLY A 83 1.52 -5.38 -20.15
CA GLY A 83 0.87 -4.07 -20.10
C GLY A 83 -0.53 -4.06 -19.47
N ILE A 84 -1.02 -5.19 -18.95
CA ILE A 84 -2.32 -5.30 -18.27
C ILE A 84 -2.08 -5.42 -16.79
N ILE A 85 -2.71 -4.52 -15.98
CA ILE A 85 -2.68 -4.62 -14.52
C ILE A 85 -3.54 -5.81 -14.11
N MET A 86 -2.90 -6.83 -13.52
CA MET A 86 -3.53 -8.07 -13.07
C MET A 86 -3.97 -7.99 -11.62
N ASN A 87 -3.24 -7.24 -10.80
CA ASN A 87 -3.53 -7.07 -9.38
C ASN A 87 -2.93 -5.76 -8.88
N THR A 88 -3.48 -5.25 -7.79
CA THR A 88 -2.98 -4.05 -7.10
C THR A 88 -2.96 -4.31 -5.61
N PHE A 89 -1.81 -4.06 -4.99
CA PHE A 89 -1.64 -4.07 -3.53
C PHE A 89 -1.62 -2.63 -3.03
N ILE A 90 -2.41 -2.35 -2.01
CA ILE A 90 -2.48 -1.04 -1.36
C ILE A 90 -2.19 -1.21 0.12
N ALA A 91 -1.28 -0.41 0.65
CA ALA A 91 -0.96 -0.41 2.07
C ALA A 91 -0.64 1.01 2.56
N PRO A 92 -0.96 1.34 3.81
CA PRO A 92 -0.39 2.51 4.45
C PRO A 92 1.14 2.43 4.45
N VAL A 93 1.82 3.53 4.10
CA VAL A 93 3.29 3.55 4.02
C VAL A 93 3.97 3.11 5.32
N PRO A 94 3.52 3.54 6.53
CA PRO A 94 4.11 3.06 7.77
C PRO A 94 3.99 1.54 7.95
N VAL A 95 2.85 0.96 7.59
CA VAL A 95 2.61 -0.50 7.67
C VAL A 95 3.52 -1.25 6.72
N LEU A 96 3.66 -0.77 5.47
CA LEU A 96 4.56 -1.41 4.52
C LEU A 96 6.03 -1.34 4.98
N LYS A 97 6.46 -0.21 5.54
CA LYS A 97 7.81 -0.07 6.13
C LYS A 97 8.04 -1.10 7.24
N GLU A 98 7.09 -1.23 8.16
CA GLU A 98 7.17 -2.18 9.26
C GLU A 98 7.14 -3.63 8.76
N LEU A 99 6.27 -3.94 7.80
CA LEU A 99 6.21 -5.25 7.17
C LEU A 99 7.58 -5.65 6.59
N ILE A 100 8.23 -4.75 5.85
CA ILE A 100 9.55 -5.01 5.25
C ILE A 100 10.64 -5.12 6.33
N ASN A 101 10.60 -4.28 7.36
CA ASN A 101 11.54 -4.34 8.48
C ASN A 101 11.43 -5.64 9.28
N SER A 102 10.23 -6.22 9.34
CA SER A 102 9.98 -7.49 10.03
C SER A 102 10.40 -8.73 9.23
N ILE A 103 10.82 -8.59 7.96
CA ILE A 103 11.42 -9.69 7.21
C ILE A 103 12.73 -10.08 7.88
N PRO A 104 12.93 -11.36 8.25
CA PRO A 104 14.19 -11.83 8.82
C PRO A 104 15.38 -11.45 7.94
N GLU A 105 16.48 -11.04 8.55
CA GLU A 105 17.64 -10.51 7.83
C GLU A 105 18.18 -11.50 6.79
N GLU A 106 18.20 -12.79 7.13
CA GLU A 106 18.62 -13.87 6.24
C GLU A 106 17.71 -14.07 5.02
N LYS A 107 16.47 -13.55 5.07
CA LYS A 107 15.50 -13.56 3.96
C LYS A 107 15.41 -12.22 3.24
N ARG A 108 16.01 -11.17 3.81
CA ARG A 108 15.99 -9.84 3.25
C ARG A 108 17.06 -9.70 2.18
N LYS A 109 16.67 -9.77 0.92
CA LYS A 109 17.58 -9.65 -0.20
C LYS A 109 17.50 -8.24 -0.79
N VAL A 110 18.67 -7.57 -0.88
CA VAL A 110 18.80 -6.28 -1.56
C VAL A 110 19.52 -6.50 -2.88
N VAL A 111 18.99 -5.93 -3.95
CA VAL A 111 19.54 -6.01 -5.30
C VAL A 111 19.64 -4.62 -5.92
N ASN A 112 20.56 -4.48 -6.87
CA ASN A 112 20.58 -3.32 -7.75
C ASN A 112 19.69 -3.58 -8.96
N GLY A 113 19.00 -2.55 -9.41
CA GLY A 113 18.11 -2.61 -10.56
C GLY A 113 17.76 -1.21 -11.07
N GLY A 114 16.67 -1.12 -11.82
CA GLY A 114 16.32 0.11 -12.53
C GLY A 114 17.30 0.41 -13.66
N ASP A 115 17.17 1.61 -14.22
CA ASP A 115 18.02 2.04 -15.31
C ASP A 115 19.48 2.12 -14.85
N ASN A 116 20.38 1.48 -15.61
CA ASN A 116 21.81 1.39 -15.32
C ASN A 116 22.15 0.84 -13.91
N ASN A 117 21.27 0.06 -13.30
CA ASN A 117 21.41 -0.43 -11.92
C ASN A 117 21.59 0.66 -10.86
N ALA A 118 21.04 1.84 -11.09
CA ALA A 118 21.16 2.99 -10.19
C ALA A 118 20.28 2.88 -8.94
N ALA A 119 19.26 2.03 -8.98
CA ALA A 119 18.35 1.83 -7.86
C ALA A 119 18.76 0.63 -7.00
N LYS A 120 18.66 0.76 -5.67
CA LYS A 120 18.68 -0.37 -4.72
C LYS A 120 17.25 -0.73 -4.34
N MET A 121 16.94 -2.00 -4.44
CA MET A 121 15.61 -2.53 -4.18
C MET A 121 15.66 -3.67 -3.17
N VAL A 122 14.73 -3.68 -2.23
CA VAL A 122 14.47 -4.83 -1.37
C VAL A 122 13.55 -5.77 -2.13
N LEU A 123 13.94 -7.04 -2.25
CA LEU A 123 13.08 -8.09 -2.78
C LEU A 123 12.22 -8.64 -1.65
N VAL A 124 10.92 -8.45 -1.77
CA VAL A 124 9.92 -8.91 -0.81
C VAL A 124 9.23 -10.13 -1.38
N PRO A 125 9.31 -11.32 -0.75
CA PRO A 125 8.56 -12.48 -1.20
C PRO A 125 7.05 -12.18 -1.23
N THR A 126 6.38 -12.51 -2.33
CA THR A 126 4.93 -12.31 -2.46
C THR A 126 4.16 -13.05 -1.37
N GLU A 127 4.59 -14.26 -1.01
CA GLU A 127 4.03 -15.02 0.10
C GLU A 127 4.13 -14.29 1.45
N TYR A 128 5.15 -13.45 1.63
CA TYR A 128 5.34 -12.65 2.84
C TYR A 128 4.47 -11.41 2.81
N LEU A 129 4.45 -10.71 1.66
CA LEU A 129 3.69 -9.49 1.44
C LEU A 129 2.18 -9.71 1.60
N PHE A 130 1.67 -10.84 1.10
CA PHE A 130 0.23 -11.16 1.13
C PHE A 130 -0.18 -12.05 2.30
N ASN A 131 0.73 -12.34 3.24
CA ASN A 131 0.41 -13.13 4.42
C ASN A 131 -0.39 -12.29 5.42
N PRO A 132 -1.65 -12.67 5.74
CA PRO A 132 -2.50 -11.88 6.62
C PRO A 132 -1.94 -11.74 8.05
N PHE A 133 -1.18 -12.74 8.55
CA PHE A 133 -0.53 -12.64 9.86
C PHE A 133 0.58 -11.61 9.88
N ASN A 134 1.39 -11.52 8.81
CA ASN A 134 2.45 -10.53 8.71
C ASN A 134 1.86 -9.11 8.60
N ILE A 135 0.81 -8.95 7.78
CA ILE A 135 0.10 -7.69 7.62
C ILE A 135 -0.50 -7.25 8.96
N SER A 136 -1.21 -8.16 9.64
CA SER A 136 -1.81 -7.87 10.95
C SER A 136 -0.76 -7.47 12.00
N ARG A 137 0.38 -8.17 12.04
CA ARG A 137 1.48 -7.81 12.95
C ARG A 137 2.06 -6.43 12.66
N ALA A 138 2.27 -6.09 11.37
CA ALA A 138 2.75 -4.78 10.98
C ALA A 138 1.75 -3.68 11.32
N HIS A 139 0.46 -3.89 11.09
CA HIS A 139 -0.60 -2.97 11.53
C HIS A 139 -0.59 -2.76 13.04
N LYS A 140 -0.52 -3.86 13.81
CA LYS A 140 -0.45 -3.78 15.27
C LYS A 140 0.78 -3.03 15.76
N ALA A 141 1.93 -3.23 15.14
CA ALA A 141 3.17 -2.54 15.50
C ALA A 141 3.11 -1.02 15.23
N VAL A 142 2.40 -0.60 14.17
CA VAL A 142 2.27 0.81 13.77
C VAL A 142 1.16 1.53 14.53
N TYR A 143 0.01 0.89 14.68
CA TYR A 143 -1.21 1.53 15.16
C TYR A 143 -1.73 0.99 16.50
N GLY A 144 -1.05 -0.01 17.08
CA GLY A 144 -1.53 -0.69 18.28
C GLY A 144 -2.54 -1.80 18.00
N ASP A 145 -3.14 -2.32 19.05
CA ASP A 145 -4.18 -3.33 18.94
C ASP A 145 -5.47 -2.77 18.34
N PHE A 146 -6.12 -3.59 17.51
CA PHE A 146 -7.49 -3.28 17.11
C PHE A 146 -8.40 -3.33 18.31
N MET A 147 -9.13 -2.27 18.56
CA MET A 147 -10.17 -2.23 19.57
C MET A 147 -11.53 -2.46 18.91
N ALA A 148 -12.37 -3.19 19.60
CA ALA A 148 -13.74 -3.40 19.15
C ALA A 148 -14.67 -2.55 20.03
N THR A 149 -15.56 -1.83 19.40
CA THR A 149 -16.71 -1.19 20.06
C THR A 149 -18.00 -1.65 19.40
N LYS A 150 -19.10 -1.42 20.07
CA LYS A 150 -20.41 -1.70 19.47
C LYS A 150 -21.04 -0.40 19.01
N CYS A 151 -21.60 -0.42 17.82
CA CYS A 151 -22.41 0.71 17.35
C CYS A 151 -23.55 0.96 18.34
N CYS A 152 -23.72 2.20 18.77
CA CYS A 152 -24.74 2.60 19.73
C CYS A 152 -26.18 2.41 19.18
N VAL A 153 -26.34 2.45 17.86
CA VAL A 153 -27.66 2.33 17.20
C VAL A 153 -28.00 0.88 16.85
N CYS A 154 -27.13 0.17 16.14
CA CYS A 154 -27.45 -1.17 15.64
C CYS A 154 -26.78 -2.33 16.41
N ASN A 155 -25.92 -2.02 17.39
CA ASN A 155 -25.21 -2.95 18.24
C ASN A 155 -24.25 -3.91 17.48
N ILE A 156 -23.91 -3.59 16.21
CA ILE A 156 -22.90 -4.32 15.43
C ILE A 156 -21.53 -3.98 15.98
N GLU A 157 -20.66 -4.98 16.05
CA GLU A 157 -19.28 -4.79 16.46
C GLU A 157 -18.51 -4.03 15.37
N VAL A 158 -17.90 -2.91 15.75
CA VAL A 158 -17.08 -2.06 14.89
C VAL A 158 -15.64 -2.16 15.36
N LEU A 159 -14.75 -2.55 14.46
CA LEU A 159 -13.30 -2.58 14.73
C LEU A 159 -12.69 -1.23 14.37
N TYR A 160 -11.93 -0.67 15.28
CA TYR A 160 -11.15 0.54 15.04
C TYR A 160 -9.72 0.40 15.57
N LEU A 161 -8.81 1.17 15.01
CA LEU A 161 -7.44 1.23 15.50
C LEU A 161 -7.39 2.12 16.73
N GLY A 162 -7.00 1.55 17.86
CA GLY A 162 -6.85 2.28 19.12
C GLY A 162 -5.82 3.39 18.97
N ASP A 163 -6.10 4.57 19.51
CA ASP A 163 -5.38 5.85 19.53
C ASP A 163 -5.91 6.94 18.61
N TYR A 164 -6.88 6.69 17.76
CA TYR A 164 -7.58 7.79 17.10
C TYR A 164 -8.69 8.32 18.01
N LEU A 165 -8.61 9.62 18.31
CA LEU A 165 -9.50 10.39 19.18
C LEU A 165 -10.99 10.40 18.79
N ASN A 166 -11.35 9.71 17.72
CA ASN A 166 -12.71 9.53 17.26
C ASN A 166 -12.98 8.03 17.10
N THR A 167 -13.41 7.40 18.18
CA THR A 167 -14.13 6.12 18.07
C THR A 167 -15.37 6.36 17.23
N PRO A 168 -15.57 5.64 16.12
CA PRO A 168 -16.83 5.73 15.42
C PRO A 168 -17.89 5.14 16.35
N ASP A 169 -18.72 5.99 16.95
CA ASP A 169 -19.86 5.54 17.75
C ASP A 169 -20.89 4.83 16.88
N ASN A 170 -20.76 4.97 15.54
CA ASN A 170 -21.68 4.46 14.54
C ASN A 170 -20.96 3.67 13.45
N CYS A 171 -21.57 2.59 12.98
CA CYS A 171 -21.01 1.69 11.97
C CYS A 171 -21.23 2.16 10.52
N SER A 172 -22.09 3.15 10.30
CA SER A 172 -22.45 3.71 8.99
C SER A 172 -23.04 5.11 9.14
N ASP A 173 -23.08 5.87 8.04
CA ASP A 173 -23.72 7.19 8.01
C ASP A 173 -25.19 7.10 8.37
N GLU A 174 -25.88 6.04 7.95
CA GLU A 174 -27.29 5.82 8.31
C GLU A 174 -27.49 5.63 9.83
N CYS A 175 -26.57 4.98 10.51
CA CYS A 175 -26.60 4.86 11.97
C CYS A 175 -26.28 6.19 12.65
N LYS A 176 -25.37 6.98 12.07
CA LYS A 176 -25.03 8.32 12.55
C LYS A 176 -26.23 9.26 12.45
N ASP A 177 -26.91 9.27 11.32
CA ASP A 177 -28.11 10.10 11.12
C ASP A 177 -29.20 9.74 12.15
N LYS A 178 -29.42 8.45 12.42
CA LYS A 178 -30.39 7.99 13.43
C LYS A 178 -29.98 8.37 14.85
N ASP A 179 -28.69 8.39 15.16
CA ASP A 179 -28.22 8.83 16.49
C ASP A 179 -28.39 10.35 16.66
N GLU A 180 -28.08 11.12 15.61
CA GLU A 180 -28.27 12.57 15.61
C GLU A 180 -29.78 12.95 15.72
N GLU A 181 -30.68 12.19 15.09
CA GLU A 181 -32.13 12.37 15.22
C GLU A 181 -32.62 12.05 16.64
N ALA A 182 -32.06 11.02 17.29
CA ALA A 182 -32.48 10.58 18.62
C ALA A 182 -31.92 11.47 19.75
N ASN A 183 -30.68 11.95 19.61
CA ASN A 183 -29.95 12.63 20.69
C ASN A 183 -29.75 14.13 20.46
N GLY A 184 -30.19 14.67 19.32
CA GLY A 184 -29.97 16.06 18.92
C GLY A 184 -28.51 16.29 18.44
N THR A 185 -28.35 17.26 17.55
CA THR A 185 -27.03 17.64 17.01
C THR A 185 -26.11 18.10 18.12
N TYR A 186 -25.10 17.27 18.47
CA TYR A 186 -23.99 17.71 19.28
C TYR A 186 -23.07 18.60 18.42
N SER A 187 -23.32 19.90 18.48
CA SER A 187 -22.32 20.87 18.03
C SER A 187 -21.18 20.89 19.04
N LEU A 188 -20.05 20.30 18.68
CA LEU A 188 -18.81 20.49 19.42
C LEU A 188 -18.43 21.98 19.39
N PRO A 189 -18.23 22.62 20.53
CA PRO A 189 -17.69 23.98 20.55
C PRO A 189 -16.23 23.89 20.10
N TRP A 190 -15.88 24.69 19.11
CA TRP A 190 -14.50 24.94 18.64
C TRP A 190 -13.71 25.69 19.70
#